data_f61ff56c6bfad92338829f6232521b42
#
_entry.id   f61ff56c6bfad92338829f6232521b42
#
_cell.length_a   1.000
_cell.length_b   1.000
_cell.length_c   1.000
_cell.angle_alpha   90.00
_cell.angle_beta   90.00
_cell.angle_gamma   90.00
#
_symmetry.space_group_name_H-M   'P 1'
#
loop_
_entity.id
_entity.type
_entity.pdbx_description
1 polymer ?
#
loop_
_entity_poly.entity_id
_entity_poly.type
_entity_poly.pdbx_seq_one_letter_code
_entity_poly.pdbx_strand_id
1 'polypeptide(L)'
;RATSPLIDPLHSQGHTGVHDFQIQNCNIQDPKGRTLNGDIDSTISFTLRPIHIGEYKISKEVFDLESYSPTVFSFFNGSGKLKILPVDFNIDYSTHHPYNRNNGSMITNRGYQQLISAGIYFELGPLSIQLKPEHIFAENKDYEGFWEGHEDVLWARRYILWNHIDIPERFGNKVYEKTTFGQSSIRLNYKSLSLGLSSENIWWGPSIRNGVMMSNNAQGFNHITLNTRKPIETAIGNFEFQLVTGRLESSGFDPPMTDRRY
;
A
#
# COMPACT_ATOMS: atom_id res chain seq x y z
N ARG A 1 -19.39 -16.46 -29.23
CA ARG A 1 -18.11 -15.75 -29.12
C ARG A 1 -17.89 -15.52 -27.65
N ALA A 2 -17.06 -16.37 -27.02
CA ALA A 2 -16.61 -16.20 -25.64
C ALA A 2 -15.67 -15.01 -25.64
N THR A 3 -16.06 -13.92 -24.99
CA THR A 3 -15.16 -12.84 -24.62
C THR A 3 -14.29 -13.36 -23.49
N SER A 4 -13.01 -13.58 -23.76
CA SER A 4 -12.01 -13.81 -22.71
C SER A 4 -12.13 -12.68 -21.69
N PRO A 5 -12.20 -12.98 -20.37
CA PRO A 5 -12.10 -11.94 -19.38
C PRO A 5 -10.73 -11.28 -19.58
N LEU A 6 -10.72 -10.00 -19.87
CA LEU A 6 -9.54 -9.17 -19.79
C LEU A 6 -9.01 -9.36 -18.36
N ILE A 7 -7.91 -10.10 -18.23
CA ILE A 7 -7.17 -10.19 -16.98
C ILE A 7 -6.70 -8.77 -16.71
N ASP A 8 -7.32 -8.12 -15.74
CA ASP A 8 -6.93 -6.80 -15.29
C ASP A 8 -5.46 -6.93 -14.83
N PRO A 9 -4.49 -6.22 -15.43
CA PRO A 9 -3.08 -6.30 -15.01
C PRO A 9 -2.88 -5.92 -13.55
N LEU A 10 -3.84 -5.28 -12.91
CA LEU A 10 -3.89 -5.08 -11.46
C LEU A 10 -4.17 -6.35 -10.67
N HIS A 11 -4.68 -7.41 -11.31
CA HIS A 11 -4.92 -8.72 -10.67
C HIS A 11 -3.63 -9.52 -10.44
N SER A 12 -2.57 -9.21 -11.19
CA SER A 12 -1.27 -9.86 -11.04
C SER A 12 -0.33 -9.13 -10.07
N GLN A 13 -0.70 -7.91 -9.67
CA GLN A 13 0.04 -7.14 -8.69
C GLN A 13 -0.58 -7.36 -7.32
N GLY A 14 -0.30 -8.51 -6.74
CA GLY A 14 -0.79 -8.92 -5.45
C GLY A 14 -0.23 -8.11 -4.29
N HIS A 15 -0.48 -6.81 -4.25
CA HIS A 15 -0.38 -6.04 -3.03
C HIS A 15 -1.57 -6.34 -2.12
N THR A 16 -1.78 -7.60 -1.87
CA THR A 16 -2.63 -8.05 -0.78
C THR A 16 -1.77 -8.11 0.48
N GLY A 17 -1.30 -6.98 0.94
CA GLY A 17 -0.94 -6.86 2.33
C GLY A 17 -2.19 -7.06 3.15
N VAL A 18 -2.65 -8.29 3.31
CA VAL A 18 -3.63 -8.59 4.33
C VAL A 18 -2.86 -8.63 5.62
N HIS A 19 -2.87 -7.54 6.24
CA HIS A 19 -2.55 -7.47 7.64
C HIS A 19 -3.73 -8.04 8.39
N ASP A 20 -3.44 -8.72 9.42
CA ASP A 20 -4.44 -9.25 10.31
C ASP A 20 -5.33 -8.09 10.73
N PHE A 21 -6.36 -7.82 9.91
CA PHE A 21 -7.28 -6.73 10.07
C PHE A 21 -7.01 -5.42 9.32
N GLN A 22 -6.02 -5.36 8.42
CA GLN A 22 -5.85 -4.22 7.53
C GLN A 22 -5.71 -4.67 6.08
N ILE A 23 -6.65 -4.32 5.23
CA ILE A 23 -6.58 -4.53 3.79
C ILE A 23 -6.29 -3.18 3.13
N GLN A 24 -5.15 -3.07 2.48
CA GLN A 24 -4.83 -1.89 1.67
C GLN A 24 -5.50 -1.96 0.30
N ASN A 25 -5.44 -3.12 -0.32
CA ASN A 25 -6.08 -3.38 -1.60
C ASN A 25 -7.03 -4.57 -1.43
N CYS A 26 -8.30 -4.28 -1.23
CA CYS A 26 -9.31 -5.31 -1.21
C CYS A 26 -9.59 -5.73 -2.66
N ASN A 27 -9.10 -6.90 -3.06
CA ASN A 27 -9.47 -7.56 -4.32
C ASN A 27 -10.89 -8.15 -4.26
N ILE A 28 -11.78 -7.53 -3.51
CA ILE A 28 -13.17 -7.92 -3.50
C ILE A 28 -13.77 -7.43 -4.82
N GLN A 29 -14.03 -8.35 -5.74
CA GLN A 29 -14.79 -8.05 -6.93
C GLN A 29 -16.17 -7.56 -6.52
N ASP A 30 -16.56 -6.38 -7.01
CA ASP A 30 -17.82 -5.74 -6.69
C ASP A 30 -18.12 -5.60 -5.19
N PRO A 31 -17.35 -4.79 -4.44
CA PRO A 31 -17.56 -4.63 -2.99
C PRO A 31 -18.94 -4.07 -2.66
N LYS A 32 -19.55 -3.26 -3.56
CA LYS A 32 -20.89 -2.72 -3.36
C LYS A 32 -21.98 -3.80 -3.50
N GLY A 33 -21.88 -4.68 -4.51
CA GLY A 33 -22.82 -5.79 -4.68
C GLY A 33 -22.75 -6.77 -3.50
N ARG A 34 -21.55 -7.11 -3.02
CA ARG A 34 -21.36 -7.98 -1.85
C ARG A 34 -21.83 -7.36 -0.53
N THR A 35 -21.68 -6.06 -0.39
CA THR A 35 -22.23 -5.32 0.77
C THR A 35 -23.77 -5.38 0.75
N LEU A 36 -24.40 -5.21 -0.42
CA LEU A 36 -25.85 -5.29 -0.57
C LEU A 36 -26.39 -6.70 -0.29
N ASN A 37 -25.61 -7.73 -0.63
CA ASN A 37 -25.98 -9.13 -0.37
C ASN A 37 -25.73 -9.56 1.09
N GLY A 38 -25.11 -8.73 1.91
CA GLY A 38 -24.78 -9.04 3.30
C GLY A 38 -23.51 -9.88 3.51
N ASP A 39 -22.74 -10.11 2.46
CA ASP A 39 -21.48 -10.85 2.51
C ASP A 39 -20.36 -10.06 3.21
N ILE A 40 -20.47 -8.74 3.16
CA ILE A 40 -19.56 -7.79 3.78
C ILE A 40 -20.37 -6.84 4.64
N ASP A 41 -19.81 -6.47 5.78
CA ASP A 41 -20.41 -5.49 6.70
C ASP A 41 -20.71 -4.18 5.95
N SER A 42 -21.96 -3.75 5.97
CA SER A 42 -22.44 -2.56 5.27
C SER A 42 -21.86 -1.25 5.81
N THR A 43 -21.21 -1.29 6.98
CA THR A 43 -20.59 -0.11 7.58
C THR A 43 -19.21 0.20 6.99
N ILE A 44 -18.60 -0.70 6.23
CA ILE A 44 -17.30 -0.47 5.60
C ILE A 44 -17.45 0.51 4.45
N SER A 45 -16.80 1.67 4.54
CA SER A 45 -16.85 2.68 3.48
C SER A 45 -15.83 2.47 2.37
N PHE A 46 -14.75 1.74 2.62
CA PHE A 46 -13.56 1.61 1.75
C PHE A 46 -12.91 2.94 1.37
N THR A 47 -13.25 4.02 2.05
CA THR A 47 -12.74 5.37 1.75
C THR A 47 -11.40 5.62 2.40
N LEU A 48 -11.20 5.12 3.60
CA LEU A 48 -9.94 5.22 4.34
C LEU A 48 -9.29 3.84 4.44
N ARG A 49 -8.02 3.75 4.05
CA ARG A 49 -7.24 2.52 4.14
C ARG A 49 -5.88 2.82 4.78
N PRO A 50 -5.33 1.90 5.52
CA PRO A 50 -5.68 0.48 5.71
C PRO A 50 -6.95 0.25 6.54
N ILE A 51 -7.65 -0.86 6.27
CA ILE A 51 -8.92 -1.24 6.93
C ILE A 51 -8.63 -2.33 7.97
N HIS A 52 -9.18 -2.16 9.18
CA HIS A 52 -9.08 -3.15 10.26
C HIS A 52 -10.15 -4.24 10.12
N ILE A 53 -9.83 -5.31 9.42
CA ILE A 53 -10.82 -6.35 9.07
C ILE A 53 -11.44 -7.05 10.28
N GLY A 54 -10.68 -7.26 11.35
CA GLY A 54 -11.16 -7.97 12.53
C GLY A 54 -12.33 -7.31 13.25
N GLU A 55 -12.62 -6.06 12.92
CA GLU A 55 -13.73 -5.31 13.47
C GLU A 55 -15.04 -5.47 12.67
N TYR A 56 -14.96 -6.09 11.50
CA TYR A 56 -16.08 -6.21 10.58
C TYR A 56 -16.54 -7.65 10.41
N LYS A 57 -17.83 -7.81 10.10
CA LYS A 57 -18.40 -9.10 9.72
C LYS A 57 -18.17 -9.32 8.24
N ILE A 58 -17.32 -10.27 7.90
CA ILE A 58 -17.06 -10.68 6.51
C ILE A 58 -17.39 -12.18 6.43
N SER A 59 -18.21 -12.58 5.45
CA SER A 59 -18.55 -13.98 5.30
C SER A 59 -17.31 -14.81 4.90
N LYS A 60 -17.23 -16.04 5.38
CA LYS A 60 -16.13 -16.96 5.05
C LYS A 60 -16.02 -17.22 3.55
N GLU A 61 -17.13 -17.15 2.83
CA GLU A 61 -17.18 -17.36 1.38
C GLU A 61 -16.48 -16.24 0.60
N VAL A 62 -16.45 -15.03 1.19
CA VAL A 62 -15.78 -13.87 0.58
C VAL A 62 -14.30 -13.85 0.90
N PHE A 63 -13.96 -14.19 2.14
CA PHE A 63 -12.59 -14.10 2.60
C PHE A 63 -12.35 -14.98 3.83
N ASP A 64 -11.57 -16.01 3.67
CA ASP A 64 -11.16 -16.87 4.78
C ASP A 64 -9.93 -16.29 5.48
N LEU A 65 -10.18 -15.42 6.45
CA LEU A 65 -9.16 -14.76 7.27
C LEU A 65 -8.28 -15.74 8.03
N GLU A 66 -8.85 -16.85 8.52
CA GLU A 66 -8.09 -17.83 9.28
C GLU A 66 -7.15 -18.64 8.40
N SER A 67 -7.61 -19.01 7.19
CA SER A 67 -6.76 -19.67 6.20
C SER A 67 -5.66 -18.75 5.69
N TYR A 68 -5.96 -17.47 5.56
CA TYR A 68 -5.02 -16.49 5.06
C TYR A 68 -3.92 -16.12 6.07
N SER A 69 -4.26 -15.97 7.33
CA SER A 69 -3.31 -15.64 8.41
C SER A 69 -3.66 -16.40 9.69
N PRO A 70 -3.33 -17.69 9.78
CA PRO A 70 -3.70 -18.51 10.92
C PRO A 70 -3.03 -18.00 12.19
N THR A 71 -3.75 -18.09 13.31
CA THR A 71 -3.16 -17.87 14.63
C THR A 71 -2.16 -18.98 14.91
N VAL A 72 -0.88 -18.64 14.99
CA VAL A 72 0.21 -19.58 15.24
C VAL A 72 0.34 -19.90 16.73
N PHE A 73 0.09 -18.89 17.54
CA PHE A 73 0.23 -19.01 18.98
C PHE A 73 -0.80 -18.13 19.70
N SER A 74 -1.48 -18.71 20.70
CA SER A 74 -2.40 -18.00 21.59
C SER A 74 -1.95 -18.19 23.03
N PHE A 75 -1.91 -17.12 23.81
CA PHE A 75 -1.44 -17.08 25.19
C PHE A 75 -2.32 -16.17 26.04
N PHE A 76 -2.16 -16.22 27.35
CA PHE A 76 -3.00 -15.50 28.30
C PHE A 76 -4.51 -15.71 28.10
N ASN A 77 -4.92 -16.98 28.00
CA ASN A 77 -6.33 -17.36 27.78
C ASN A 77 -6.97 -16.69 26.57
N GLY A 78 -6.20 -16.50 25.49
CA GLY A 78 -6.68 -15.92 24.24
C GLY A 78 -6.56 -14.39 24.14
N SER A 79 -6.09 -13.72 25.21
CA SER A 79 -5.88 -12.26 25.18
C SER A 79 -4.64 -11.86 24.37
N GLY A 80 -3.70 -12.80 24.15
CA GLY A 80 -2.53 -12.61 23.32
C GLY A 80 -2.59 -13.53 22.10
N LYS A 81 -2.25 -13.04 20.93
CA LYS A 81 -2.23 -13.78 19.67
C LYS A 81 -1.00 -13.42 18.85
N LEU A 82 -0.42 -14.43 18.21
CA LEU A 82 0.63 -14.26 17.23
C LEU A 82 0.18 -14.94 15.93
N LYS A 83 0.30 -14.22 14.82
CA LYS A 83 -0.02 -14.71 13.49
C LYS A 83 1.16 -14.51 12.55
N ILE A 84 1.34 -15.43 11.63
CA ILE A 84 2.27 -15.27 10.51
C ILE A 84 1.49 -14.66 9.36
N LEU A 85 1.99 -13.56 8.84
CA LEU A 85 1.43 -12.89 7.66
C LEU A 85 1.93 -13.60 6.40
N PRO A 86 1.11 -13.64 5.34
CA PRO A 86 1.53 -14.25 4.08
C PRO A 86 2.76 -13.57 3.52
N VAL A 87 3.53 -14.35 2.80
CA VAL A 87 4.67 -13.86 2.03
C VAL A 87 4.13 -13.25 0.73
N ASP A 88 4.41 -11.98 0.51
CA ASP A 88 4.15 -11.31 -0.76
C ASP A 88 5.40 -11.42 -1.63
N PHE A 89 5.23 -11.86 -2.84
CA PHE A 89 6.29 -11.98 -3.82
C PHE A 89 5.81 -11.43 -5.15
N ASN A 90 6.31 -10.25 -5.51
CA ASN A 90 5.96 -9.58 -6.75
C ASN A 90 7.17 -9.54 -7.68
N ILE A 91 6.96 -9.92 -8.93
CA ILE A 91 7.96 -9.85 -9.99
C ILE A 91 7.42 -8.97 -11.11
N ASP A 92 8.28 -8.10 -11.62
CA ASP A 92 8.04 -7.33 -12.81
C ASP A 92 9.24 -7.40 -13.76
N TYR A 93 8.96 -7.39 -15.06
CA TYR A 93 9.99 -7.39 -16.08
C TYR A 93 9.62 -6.46 -17.23
N SER A 94 10.38 -5.39 -17.40
CA SER A 94 10.20 -4.42 -18.46
C SER A 94 11.33 -4.50 -19.48
N THR A 95 10.97 -4.68 -20.75
CA THR A 95 11.95 -4.84 -21.84
C THR A 95 12.48 -3.51 -22.37
N HIS A 96 11.66 -2.45 -22.31
CA HIS A 96 11.98 -1.18 -22.96
C HIS A 96 11.62 0.03 -22.09
N HIS A 97 10.46 0.64 -22.29
CA HIS A 97 10.02 1.80 -21.53
C HIS A 97 9.32 1.34 -20.23
N PRO A 98 9.95 1.52 -19.08
CA PRO A 98 9.34 1.08 -17.85
C PRO A 98 8.17 1.99 -17.46
N TYR A 99 7.16 1.37 -16.87
CA TYR A 99 6.00 2.05 -16.33
C TYR A 99 5.72 1.53 -14.93
N ASN A 100 5.51 2.42 -13.99
CA ASN A 100 5.16 2.07 -12.62
C ASN A 100 3.95 2.88 -12.16
N ARG A 101 2.95 2.21 -11.59
CA ARG A 101 1.78 2.85 -11.03
C ARG A 101 1.16 2.00 -9.93
N ASN A 102 0.98 2.59 -8.76
CA ASN A 102 0.41 1.93 -7.58
C ASN A 102 1.13 0.64 -7.16
N ASN A 103 2.42 0.55 -7.40
CA ASN A 103 3.25 -0.63 -7.10
C ASN A 103 3.99 -0.51 -5.76
N GLY A 104 3.58 0.43 -4.91
CA GLY A 104 4.18 0.61 -3.59
C GLY A 104 5.66 0.96 -3.68
N SER A 105 6.46 0.12 -3.07
CA SER A 105 7.91 0.30 -2.99
C SER A 105 8.67 -0.01 -4.28
N MET A 106 8.03 -0.65 -5.28
CA MET A 106 8.69 -0.95 -6.56
C MET A 106 8.94 0.33 -7.36
N ILE A 107 10.03 0.33 -8.14
CA ILE A 107 10.48 1.51 -8.89
C ILE A 107 10.16 1.39 -10.38
N THR A 108 10.25 2.51 -11.09
CA THR A 108 10.28 2.51 -12.56
C THR A 108 11.60 1.87 -13.01
N ASN A 109 11.55 0.64 -13.51
CA ASN A 109 12.72 -0.20 -13.76
C ASN A 109 12.68 -0.85 -15.13
N ARG A 110 13.77 -0.76 -15.90
CA ARG A 110 14.01 -1.62 -17.06
C ARG A 110 14.79 -2.86 -16.62
N GLY A 111 14.35 -4.02 -17.07
CA GLY A 111 14.88 -5.31 -16.68
C GLY A 111 14.03 -5.96 -15.61
N TYR A 112 14.61 -6.89 -14.89
CA TYR A 112 13.99 -7.63 -13.81
C TYR A 112 13.91 -6.81 -12.53
N GLN A 113 12.77 -6.90 -11.84
CA GLN A 113 12.65 -6.43 -10.47
C GLN A 113 11.76 -7.36 -9.65
N GLN A 114 12.04 -7.42 -8.37
CA GLN A 114 11.25 -8.18 -7.42
C GLN A 114 11.06 -7.43 -6.11
N LEU A 115 9.93 -7.66 -5.49
CA LEU A 115 9.62 -7.25 -4.13
C LEU A 115 9.26 -8.49 -3.33
N ILE A 116 9.90 -8.65 -2.19
CA ILE A 116 9.60 -9.72 -1.23
C ILE A 116 9.22 -9.06 0.09
N SER A 117 8.12 -9.54 0.67
CA SER A 117 7.67 -9.11 1.99
C SER A 117 7.14 -10.31 2.76
N ALA A 118 7.52 -10.41 4.03
CA ALA A 118 7.03 -11.41 4.96
C ALA A 118 6.92 -10.78 6.34
N GLY A 119 6.00 -11.25 7.16
CA GLY A 119 5.80 -10.60 8.43
C GLY A 119 5.06 -11.42 9.47
N ILE A 120 4.90 -10.78 10.61
CA ILE A 120 4.15 -11.29 11.76
C ILE A 120 3.21 -10.20 12.28
N TYR A 121 2.11 -10.63 12.83
CA TYR A 121 1.20 -9.79 13.59
C TYR A 121 1.07 -10.32 15.01
N PHE A 122 1.23 -9.42 15.95
CA PHE A 122 1.12 -9.69 17.37
C PHE A 122 0.03 -8.80 17.99
N GLU A 123 -0.78 -9.39 18.83
CA GLU A 123 -1.82 -8.69 19.56
C GLU A 123 -1.81 -9.09 21.03
N LEU A 124 -1.87 -8.10 21.92
CA LEU A 124 -1.99 -8.31 23.36
C LEU A 124 -2.87 -7.22 23.98
N GLY A 125 -4.10 -7.55 24.29
CA GLY A 125 -5.06 -6.59 24.81
C GLY A 125 -5.23 -5.38 23.89
N PRO A 126 -4.93 -4.16 24.34
CA PRO A 126 -5.04 -2.97 23.49
C PRO A 126 -3.86 -2.78 22.52
N LEU A 127 -2.76 -3.50 22.69
CA LEU A 127 -1.56 -3.36 21.87
C LEU A 127 -1.64 -4.28 20.67
N SER A 128 -1.41 -3.73 19.47
CA SER A 128 -1.16 -4.52 18.26
C SER A 128 0.15 -4.07 17.61
N ILE A 129 0.94 -5.04 17.17
CA ILE A 129 2.20 -4.83 16.48
C ILE A 129 2.19 -5.67 15.22
N GLN A 130 2.42 -5.01 14.11
CA GLN A 130 2.62 -5.63 12.84
C GLN A 130 4.03 -5.34 12.36
N LEU A 131 4.77 -6.37 12.02
CA LEU A 131 6.09 -6.25 11.43
C LEU A 131 6.08 -6.97 10.09
N LYS A 132 6.08 -6.20 9.00
CA LYS A 132 6.06 -6.71 7.63
C LYS A 132 7.00 -5.87 6.74
N PRO A 133 8.32 -6.05 6.90
CA PRO A 133 9.31 -5.37 6.07
C PRO A 133 9.19 -5.78 4.60
N GLU A 134 9.67 -4.89 3.73
CA GLU A 134 9.74 -5.09 2.30
C GLU A 134 11.19 -5.00 1.83
N HIS A 135 11.59 -5.95 0.99
CA HIS A 135 12.88 -5.95 0.31
C HIS A 135 12.67 -5.89 -1.19
N ILE A 136 13.33 -4.93 -1.82
CA ILE A 136 13.24 -4.68 -3.26
C ILE A 136 14.61 -4.89 -3.86
N PHE A 137 14.63 -5.60 -4.98
CA PHE A 137 15.75 -5.70 -5.89
C PHE A 137 15.29 -5.34 -7.29
N ALA A 138 16.03 -4.45 -7.99
CA ALA A 138 15.77 -4.09 -9.37
C ALA A 138 17.08 -3.96 -10.17
N GLU A 139 17.14 -4.58 -11.34
CA GLU A 139 18.31 -4.49 -12.22
C GLU A 139 18.62 -3.05 -12.65
N ASN A 140 17.60 -2.22 -12.75
CA ASN A 140 17.69 -0.79 -13.07
C ASN A 140 18.55 -0.52 -14.29
N LYS A 141 18.34 -1.33 -15.36
CA LYS A 141 19.05 -1.21 -16.64
C LYS A 141 18.81 0.14 -17.27
N ASP A 142 19.80 0.58 -18.04
CA ASP A 142 19.73 1.83 -18.78
C ASP A 142 18.63 1.81 -19.84
N TYR A 143 17.92 2.92 -19.99
CA TYR A 143 16.92 3.11 -21.04
C TYR A 143 16.89 4.56 -21.49
N GLU A 144 16.42 4.78 -22.71
CA GLU A 144 16.28 6.11 -23.27
C GLU A 144 15.14 6.84 -22.54
N GLY A 145 15.50 7.88 -21.80
CA GLY A 145 14.57 8.74 -21.09
C GLY A 145 14.13 9.95 -21.91
N PHE A 146 13.91 11.05 -21.22
CA PHE A 146 13.58 12.31 -21.87
C PHE A 146 14.79 12.82 -22.66
N TRP A 147 14.63 13.03 -23.96
CA TRP A 147 15.73 13.36 -24.85
C TRP A 147 16.45 14.65 -24.46
N GLU A 148 17.76 14.58 -24.32
CA GLU A 148 18.59 15.71 -23.85
C GLU A 148 18.59 16.90 -24.82
N GLY A 149 18.34 16.67 -26.10
CA GLY A 149 18.28 17.71 -27.14
C GLY A 149 17.02 18.58 -27.14
N HIS A 150 16.11 18.41 -26.19
CA HIS A 150 14.96 19.29 -26.07
C HIS A 150 15.36 20.71 -25.65
N GLU A 151 14.58 21.70 -26.12
CA GLU A 151 14.74 23.09 -25.73
C GLU A 151 14.54 23.28 -24.21
N ASP A 152 15.19 24.31 -23.64
CA ASP A 152 15.14 24.64 -22.23
C ASP A 152 13.73 24.81 -21.68
N VAL A 153 12.81 25.34 -22.47
CA VAL A 153 11.41 25.50 -22.09
C VAL A 153 10.72 24.15 -21.84
N LEU A 154 11.04 23.13 -22.64
CA LEU A 154 10.48 21.78 -22.46
C LEU A 154 11.07 21.11 -21.23
N TRP A 155 12.36 21.27 -20.99
CA TRP A 155 13.03 20.83 -19.79
C TRP A 155 12.44 21.51 -18.55
N ALA A 156 12.27 22.84 -18.57
CA ALA A 156 11.67 23.57 -17.48
C ALA A 156 10.26 23.05 -17.12
N ARG A 157 9.40 22.81 -18.11
CA ARG A 157 8.06 22.25 -17.91
C ARG A 157 8.11 20.84 -17.30
N ARG A 158 9.05 20.01 -17.77
CA ARG A 158 9.24 18.69 -17.21
C ARG A 158 9.66 18.76 -15.75
N TYR A 159 10.64 19.61 -15.41
CA TYR A 159 11.11 19.76 -14.02
C TYR A 159 10.08 20.34 -13.08
N ILE A 160 9.29 21.32 -13.52
CA ILE A 160 8.18 21.84 -12.71
C ILE A 160 7.26 20.71 -12.25
N LEU A 161 6.95 19.77 -13.14
CA LEU A 161 6.08 18.65 -12.79
C LEU A 161 6.80 17.61 -11.92
N TRP A 162 7.95 17.10 -12.38
CA TRP A 162 8.60 15.94 -11.78
C TRP A 162 9.36 16.26 -10.49
N ASN A 163 9.97 17.44 -10.39
CA ASN A 163 10.63 17.86 -9.15
C ASN A 163 9.64 18.12 -8.01
N HIS A 164 8.48 18.70 -8.30
CA HIS A 164 7.51 18.99 -7.26
C HIS A 164 6.89 17.74 -6.64
N ILE A 165 6.83 16.65 -7.39
CA ILE A 165 6.24 15.39 -6.93
C ILE A 165 7.29 14.31 -6.64
N ASP A 166 8.57 14.66 -6.73
CA ASP A 166 9.71 13.75 -6.46
C ASP A 166 9.57 12.40 -7.15
N ILE A 167 9.31 12.42 -8.45
CA ILE A 167 9.29 11.22 -9.30
C ILE A 167 10.54 11.24 -10.17
N PRO A 168 11.63 10.60 -9.76
CA PRO A 168 12.82 10.49 -10.60
C PRO A 168 12.50 9.65 -11.83
N GLU A 169 13.04 10.06 -12.97
CA GLU A 169 12.91 9.28 -14.20
C GLU A 169 13.60 7.92 -14.06
N ARG A 170 14.71 7.91 -13.34
CA ARG A 170 15.50 6.72 -13.05
C ARG A 170 16.07 6.78 -11.62
N PHE A 171 16.15 5.64 -10.98
CA PHE A 171 16.67 5.49 -9.62
C PHE A 171 18.18 5.21 -9.61
N GLY A 172 18.97 6.18 -10.10
CA GLY A 172 20.43 6.06 -10.23
C GLY A 172 20.88 5.18 -11.38
N ASN A 173 22.20 4.90 -11.46
CA ASN A 173 22.84 4.18 -12.56
C ASN A 173 23.29 2.76 -12.20
N LYS A 174 22.88 2.28 -11.03
CA LYS A 174 23.28 0.96 -10.51
C LYS A 174 22.05 0.14 -10.21
N VAL A 175 22.26 -1.14 -9.95
CA VAL A 175 21.25 -2.00 -9.33
C VAL A 175 20.65 -1.27 -8.13
N TYR A 176 19.32 -1.27 -8.05
CA TYR A 176 18.59 -0.70 -6.94
C TYR A 176 18.20 -1.82 -5.97
N GLU A 177 18.69 -1.71 -4.76
CA GLU A 177 18.39 -2.66 -3.69
C GLU A 177 18.09 -1.88 -2.42
N LYS A 178 16.95 -2.17 -1.80
CA LYS A 178 16.51 -1.46 -0.60
C LYS A 178 15.64 -2.35 0.29
N THR A 179 15.91 -2.30 1.58
CA THR A 179 15.03 -2.88 2.60
C THR A 179 14.39 -1.76 3.41
N THR A 180 13.09 -1.84 3.61
CA THR A 180 12.29 -0.86 4.35
C THR A 180 11.47 -1.55 5.43
N PHE A 181 10.92 -0.77 6.36
CA PHE A 181 9.94 -1.28 7.31
C PHE A 181 8.65 -1.76 6.62
N GLY A 182 8.45 -1.38 5.37
CA GLY A 182 7.31 -1.80 4.57
C GLY A 182 5.98 -1.51 5.27
N GLN A 183 5.14 -2.53 5.34
CA GLN A 183 3.79 -2.41 5.90
C GLN A 183 3.81 -2.73 7.40
N SER A 184 4.57 -1.96 8.18
CA SER A 184 4.74 -2.19 9.62
C SER A 184 4.07 -1.12 10.46
N SER A 185 3.55 -1.52 11.63
CA SER A 185 2.93 -0.58 12.57
C SER A 185 2.94 -1.08 14.01
N ILE A 186 2.89 -0.14 14.95
CA ILE A 186 2.67 -0.38 16.38
C ILE A 186 1.51 0.50 16.81
N ARG A 187 0.45 -0.09 17.34
CA ARG A 187 -0.80 0.61 17.63
C ARG A 187 -1.33 0.31 19.02
N LEU A 188 -1.91 1.33 19.64
CA LEU A 188 -2.74 1.21 20.84
C LEU A 188 -4.20 1.41 20.45
N ASN A 189 -4.99 0.40 20.72
CA ASN A 189 -6.39 0.33 20.32
C ASN A 189 -7.30 0.52 21.54
N TYR A 190 -8.23 1.43 21.43
CA TYR A 190 -9.23 1.65 22.47
C TYR A 190 -10.62 1.85 21.86
N LYS A 191 -11.52 0.90 22.10
CA LYS A 191 -12.85 0.87 21.47
C LYS A 191 -12.75 1.02 19.93
N SER A 192 -13.36 2.04 19.38
CA SER A 192 -13.35 2.31 17.93
C SER A 192 -12.16 3.14 17.46
N LEU A 193 -11.20 3.47 18.33
CA LEU A 193 -10.06 4.32 18.02
C LEU A 193 -8.75 3.55 18.05
N SER A 194 -7.82 3.97 17.23
CA SER A 194 -6.43 3.47 17.17
C SER A 194 -5.47 4.64 17.08
N LEU A 195 -4.46 4.64 17.94
CA LEU A 195 -3.31 5.55 17.87
C LEU A 195 -2.06 4.71 17.63
N GLY A 196 -1.24 5.09 16.66
CA GLY A 196 -0.04 4.30 16.36
C GLY A 196 1.04 5.03 15.60
N LEU A 197 2.19 4.36 15.55
CA LEU A 197 3.29 4.63 14.62
C LEU A 197 3.20 3.62 13.49
N SER A 198 3.32 4.08 12.25
CA SER A 198 3.16 3.24 11.08
C SER A 198 4.09 3.68 9.95
N SER A 199 4.51 2.71 9.15
CA SER A 199 5.14 2.91 7.83
C SER A 199 4.28 2.36 6.70
N GLU A 200 3.04 1.98 7.01
CA GLU A 200 2.10 1.44 6.03
C GLU A 200 1.72 2.47 4.97
N ASN A 201 1.48 2.00 3.77
CA ASN A 201 0.89 2.84 2.74
C ASN A 201 -0.53 3.27 3.13
N ILE A 202 -0.87 4.50 2.79
CA ILE A 202 -2.18 5.08 3.05
C ILE A 202 -2.88 5.27 1.71
N TRP A 203 -4.16 4.95 1.67
CA TRP A 203 -4.99 5.20 0.50
C TRP A 203 -6.26 5.94 0.90
N TRP A 204 -6.47 7.13 0.35
CA TRP A 204 -7.64 7.94 0.61
C TRP A 204 -8.50 8.09 -0.63
N GLY A 205 -9.73 7.64 -0.52
CA GLY A 205 -10.74 7.69 -1.56
C GLY A 205 -11.34 6.32 -1.88
N PRO A 206 -12.56 6.31 -2.43
CA PRO A 206 -13.30 5.09 -2.73
C PRO A 206 -12.81 4.37 -4.00
N SER A 207 -11.92 4.98 -4.75
CA SER A 207 -11.39 4.43 -6.00
C SER A 207 -10.43 3.28 -5.72
N ILE A 208 -10.37 2.33 -6.63
CA ILE A 208 -9.43 1.21 -6.61
C ILE A 208 -8.14 1.56 -7.36
N ARG A 209 -8.23 2.41 -8.39
CA ARG A 209 -7.11 2.69 -9.29
C ARG A 209 -6.42 4.02 -9.02
N ASN A 210 -7.17 5.04 -8.64
CA ASN A 210 -6.64 6.39 -8.41
C ASN A 210 -7.09 6.87 -7.04
N GLY A 211 -6.18 6.92 -6.09
CA GLY A 211 -6.43 7.59 -4.81
C GLY A 211 -6.65 9.09 -5.04
N VAL A 212 -7.52 9.69 -4.23
CA VAL A 212 -7.81 11.13 -4.36
C VAL A 212 -6.63 11.96 -3.88
N MET A 213 -6.03 11.60 -2.75
CA MET A 213 -4.90 12.33 -2.15
C MET A 213 -3.70 11.44 -1.87
N MET A 214 -3.93 10.24 -1.34
CA MET A 214 -2.90 9.26 -0.99
C MET A 214 -3.13 7.98 -1.78
N SER A 215 -2.05 7.36 -2.24
CA SER A 215 -2.09 6.14 -3.06
C SER A 215 -0.79 5.34 -2.91
N ASN A 216 -0.69 4.20 -3.58
CA ASN A 216 0.49 3.33 -3.56
C ASN A 216 1.53 3.67 -4.65
N ASN A 217 1.66 4.94 -5.04
CA ASN A 217 2.65 5.34 -6.05
C ASN A 217 4.09 5.46 -5.51
N ALA A 218 4.28 5.27 -4.22
CA ALA A 218 5.56 5.23 -3.56
C ALA A 218 5.50 4.31 -2.34
N GLN A 219 6.65 4.00 -1.77
CA GLN A 219 6.72 3.30 -0.48
C GLN A 219 5.99 4.09 0.61
N GLY A 220 5.49 3.39 1.62
CA GLY A 220 4.95 4.02 2.82
C GLY A 220 6.01 4.86 3.54
N PHE A 221 5.59 5.84 4.31
CA PHE A 221 6.45 6.72 5.08
C PHE A 221 6.16 6.61 6.59
N ASN A 222 7.16 6.90 7.39
CA ASN A 222 7.00 6.87 8.85
C ASN A 222 6.08 8.00 9.31
N HIS A 223 4.98 7.63 9.97
CA HIS A 223 3.99 8.57 10.44
C HIS A 223 3.33 8.12 11.75
N ILE A 224 2.82 9.09 12.50
CA ILE A 224 1.88 8.87 13.58
C ILE A 224 0.48 8.94 12.99
N THR A 225 -0.37 8.01 13.36
CA THR A 225 -1.76 7.98 12.92
C THR A 225 -2.72 7.86 14.10
N LEU A 226 -3.79 8.66 14.07
CA LEU A 226 -4.95 8.51 14.93
C LEU A 226 -6.15 8.30 14.02
N ASN A 227 -6.79 7.15 14.11
CA ASN A 227 -7.88 6.79 13.21
C ASN A 227 -8.97 5.99 13.90
N THR A 228 -10.12 5.97 13.27
CA THR A 228 -11.18 5.03 13.61
C THR A 228 -10.83 3.63 13.07
N ARG A 229 -11.01 2.59 13.90
CA ARG A 229 -10.85 1.18 13.50
C ARG A 229 -12.09 0.67 12.76
N LYS A 230 -13.23 1.20 13.13
CA LYS A 230 -14.53 1.00 12.49
C LYS A 230 -15.32 2.30 12.57
N PRO A 231 -16.29 2.48 11.70
CA PRO A 231 -17.17 3.65 11.75
C PRO A 231 -17.83 3.81 13.12
N ILE A 232 -17.91 5.03 13.59
CA ILE A 232 -18.63 5.39 14.81
C ILE A 232 -20.05 5.74 14.39
N GLU A 233 -21.01 4.94 14.84
CA GLU A 233 -22.42 5.19 14.58
C GLU A 233 -22.89 6.44 15.32
N THR A 234 -23.56 7.34 14.61
CA THR A 234 -24.15 8.55 15.15
C THR A 234 -25.60 8.68 14.70
N ALA A 235 -26.36 9.60 15.34
CA ALA A 235 -27.75 9.83 14.99
C ALA A 235 -27.99 10.31 13.53
N ILE A 236 -26.95 10.83 12.89
CA ILE A 236 -27.00 11.38 11.52
C ILE A 236 -26.21 10.54 10.49
N GLY A 237 -25.64 9.41 10.91
CA GLY A 237 -24.87 8.51 10.03
C GLY A 237 -23.57 8.02 10.67
N ASN A 238 -22.78 7.33 9.88
CA ASN A 238 -21.51 6.76 10.33
C ASN A 238 -20.37 7.77 10.13
N PHE A 239 -19.53 7.90 11.15
CA PHE A 239 -18.41 8.81 11.16
C PHE A 239 -17.09 8.04 11.16
N GLU A 240 -16.21 8.33 10.22
CA GLU A 240 -14.85 7.83 10.12
C GLU A 240 -13.86 8.97 9.98
N PHE A 241 -12.68 8.81 10.55
CA PHE A 241 -11.58 9.76 10.35
C PHE A 241 -10.22 9.06 10.43
N GLN A 242 -9.25 9.68 9.80
CA GLN A 242 -7.84 9.34 9.92
C GLN A 242 -7.02 10.64 9.93
N LEU A 243 -6.31 10.87 11.02
CA LEU A 243 -5.31 11.93 11.15
C LEU A 243 -3.94 11.30 11.01
N VAL A 244 -3.12 11.91 10.17
CA VAL A 244 -1.77 11.44 9.88
C VAL A 244 -0.80 12.61 10.03
N THR A 245 0.27 12.39 10.75
CA THR A 245 1.38 13.33 10.85
C THR A 245 2.70 12.58 10.69
N GLY A 246 3.55 13.04 9.80
CA GLY A 246 4.81 12.42 9.49
C GLY A 246 5.66 13.30 8.60
N ARG A 247 6.89 12.90 8.39
CA ARG A 247 7.81 13.57 7.49
C ARG A 247 7.93 12.77 6.20
N LEU A 248 7.64 13.39 5.09
CA LEU A 248 7.99 12.87 3.78
C LEU A 248 9.48 13.12 3.54
N GLU A 249 10.15 12.11 3.06
CA GLU A 249 11.57 12.17 2.70
C GLU A 249 11.69 12.14 1.17
N SER A 250 12.69 12.84 0.66
CA SER A 250 13.04 12.78 -0.75
C SER A 250 13.43 11.36 -1.15
N SER A 251 13.17 10.99 -2.40
CA SER A 251 13.62 9.71 -2.99
C SER A 251 15.14 9.53 -2.89
N GLY A 252 15.89 10.62 -2.76
CA GLY A 252 17.35 10.65 -2.78
C GLY A 252 17.95 10.62 -4.19
N PHE A 253 17.11 10.68 -5.22
CA PHE A 253 17.55 10.70 -6.61
C PHE A 253 17.25 12.05 -7.24
N ASP A 254 18.30 12.69 -7.72
CA ASP A 254 18.18 13.95 -8.44
C ASP A 254 17.62 13.74 -9.85
N PRO A 255 16.94 14.74 -10.42
CA PRO A 255 16.59 14.73 -11.82
C PRO A 255 17.86 14.64 -12.69
N PRO A 256 17.76 14.16 -13.94
CA PRO A 256 18.92 13.89 -14.81
C PRO A 256 19.84 15.10 -15.00
N MET A 257 19.32 16.32 -14.91
CA MET A 257 20.08 17.56 -15.06
C MET A 257 19.90 18.42 -13.81
N THR A 258 20.83 18.30 -12.88
CA THR A 258 20.80 18.96 -11.57
C THR A 258 20.95 20.48 -11.63
N ASP A 259 21.57 20.99 -12.68
CA ASP A 259 21.76 22.42 -12.95
C ASP A 259 20.48 23.11 -13.43
N ARG A 260 19.46 22.36 -13.84
CA ARG A 260 18.17 22.88 -14.32
C ARG A 260 17.05 22.78 -13.28
N ARG A 261 17.35 22.98 -12.04
CA ARG A 261 16.34 23.07 -10.96
C ARG A 261 15.65 24.43 -11.02
N TYR A 262 14.32 24.42 -11.08
CA TYR A 262 13.47 25.59 -11.13
C TYR A 262 12.55 25.66 -9.91
#